data_1bc9393a4e006f802ef0462bd5b943ec
#
_entry.id   1bc9393a4e006f802ef0462bd5b943ec
#
_cell.length_a   1.000
_cell.length_b   1.000
_cell.length_c   1.000
_cell.angle_alpha   90.00
_cell.angle_beta   90.00
_cell.angle_gamma   90.00
#
_symmetry.space_group_name_H-M   'P 1'
#
loop_
_entity.id
_entity.type
_entity.pdbx_description
1 polymer ?
#
loop_
_entity_poly.entity_id
_entity_poly.type
_entity_poly.pdbx_seq_one_letter_code
_entity_poly.pdbx_strand_id
1 'polypeptide(L)'
;MVLLVKLRKERFFALNDCSINMGPSCRVIETIIYTDSSYVTRFIADGVVIATPTGSTAYSLAAGGPIVFPTMEAILITPLCPHALAARPLVMPADETMTVELDKQSEPAILIVDGQERREFLPGEKVIFTKAAHKIRLVAPKNKSYYEILRSKMKWGGKPGENL
;
A
#
# COMPACT_ATOMS: atom_id res chain seq x y z
N MET A 1 -7.79 -5.64 -9.15
CA MET A 1 -6.40 -6.16 -9.17
C MET A 1 -6.11 -6.85 -7.84
N VAL A 2 -5.20 -7.80 -7.80
CA VAL A 2 -4.64 -8.41 -6.58
C VAL A 2 -3.13 -8.21 -6.63
N LEU A 3 -2.52 -7.88 -5.51
CA LEU A 3 -1.08 -7.73 -5.40
C LEU A 3 -0.47 -9.07 -4.95
N LEU A 4 0.53 -9.56 -5.67
CA LEU A 4 1.36 -10.67 -5.27
C LEU A 4 2.58 -10.13 -4.52
N VAL A 5 2.75 -10.55 -3.27
CA VAL A 5 3.85 -10.19 -2.38
C VAL A 5 4.76 -11.42 -2.21
N LYS A 6 6.04 -11.27 -2.52
CA LYS A 6 7.03 -12.36 -2.37
C LYS A 6 8.09 -11.95 -1.36
N LEU A 7 8.16 -12.66 -0.26
CA LEU A 7 9.21 -12.50 0.74
C LEU A 7 9.92 -13.85 0.94
N ARG A 8 11.23 -13.90 0.73
CA ARG A 8 12.01 -15.16 0.77
C ARG A 8 11.40 -16.19 -0.21
N LYS A 9 10.97 -17.34 0.30
CA LYS A 9 10.28 -18.40 -0.48
C LYS A 9 8.75 -18.33 -0.35
N GLU A 10 8.23 -17.42 0.47
CA GLU A 10 6.80 -17.27 0.73
C GLU A 10 6.13 -16.35 -0.30
N ARG A 11 4.85 -16.61 -0.55
CA ARG A 11 4.00 -15.81 -1.45
C ARG A 11 2.69 -15.50 -0.75
N PHE A 12 2.30 -14.24 -0.80
CA PHE A 12 1.04 -13.76 -0.25
C PHE A 12 0.27 -13.00 -1.33
N PHE A 13 -1.04 -12.91 -1.15
CA PHE A 13 -1.90 -12.17 -2.05
C PHE A 13 -2.67 -11.12 -1.26
N ALA A 14 -2.49 -9.85 -1.60
CA ALA A 14 -3.22 -8.76 -0.98
C ALA A 14 -4.35 -8.26 -1.89
N LEU A 15 -5.55 -8.18 -1.33
CA LEU A 15 -6.67 -7.50 -1.96
C LEU A 15 -6.55 -5.98 -1.79
N ASN A 16 -6.20 -5.54 -0.58
CA ASN A 16 -6.05 -4.13 -0.25
C ASN A 16 -4.60 -3.68 -0.30
N ASP A 17 -3.78 -4.16 0.63
CA ASP A 17 -2.43 -3.64 0.81
C ASP A 17 -1.47 -4.62 1.50
N CYS A 18 -0.19 -4.32 1.36
CA CYS A 18 0.86 -4.84 2.20
C CYS A 18 1.59 -3.65 2.82
N SER A 19 1.62 -3.59 4.15
CA SER A 19 2.36 -2.57 4.87
C SER A 19 3.65 -3.13 5.45
N ILE A 20 4.70 -2.31 5.45
CA ILE A 20 5.95 -2.55 6.15
C ILE A 20 6.02 -1.49 7.24
N ASN A 21 6.00 -1.91 8.49
CA ASN A 21 5.96 -1.02 9.65
C ASN A 21 7.18 -1.24 10.52
N MET A 22 7.58 -0.22 11.27
CA MET A 22 8.58 -0.36 12.31
C MET A 22 8.23 -1.51 13.26
N GLY A 23 9.24 -2.21 13.73
CA GLY A 23 9.10 -3.33 14.64
C GLY A 23 8.86 -2.90 16.10
N PRO A 24 8.99 -3.85 17.04
CA PRO A 24 8.74 -3.60 18.48
C PRO A 24 9.65 -2.55 19.12
N SER A 25 10.80 -2.26 18.50
CA SER A 25 11.71 -1.19 18.96
C SER A 25 11.11 0.21 18.84
N CYS A 26 10.01 0.37 18.08
CA CYS A 26 9.37 1.65 17.77
C CYS A 26 10.35 2.69 17.20
N ARG A 27 11.40 2.24 16.51
CA ARG A 27 12.35 3.10 15.80
C ARG A 27 11.97 3.18 14.33
N VAL A 28 12.08 4.37 13.76
CA VAL A 28 11.87 4.59 12.33
C VAL A 28 12.73 3.64 11.51
N ILE A 29 12.19 3.21 10.38
CA ILE A 29 12.87 2.33 9.45
C ILE A 29 13.22 3.09 8.18
N GLU A 30 14.24 2.61 7.51
CA GLU A 30 14.63 3.10 6.20
C GLU A 30 14.30 2.04 5.14
N THR A 31 13.38 2.38 4.23
CA THR A 31 12.98 1.52 3.12
C THR A 31 13.45 2.13 1.81
N ILE A 32 14.05 1.30 0.96
CA ILE A 32 14.56 1.68 -0.35
C ILE A 32 13.70 1.00 -1.41
N ILE A 33 13.18 1.76 -2.35
CA ILE A 33 12.23 1.29 -3.35
C ILE A 33 12.86 1.34 -4.75
N TYR A 34 12.74 0.24 -5.46
CA TYR A 34 13.20 0.06 -6.83
C TYR A 34 12.07 -0.45 -7.72
N THR A 35 12.11 -0.15 -9.01
CA THR A 35 11.42 -0.90 -10.06
C THR A 35 12.40 -1.79 -10.79
N ASP A 36 11.94 -2.55 -11.80
CA ASP A 36 12.78 -3.49 -12.55
C ASP A 36 14.13 -2.91 -13.04
N SER A 37 14.16 -1.61 -13.35
CA SER A 37 15.32 -0.96 -13.96
C SER A 37 15.83 0.26 -13.22
N SER A 38 15.14 0.73 -12.16
CA SER A 38 15.41 2.05 -11.61
C SER A 38 15.25 2.12 -10.10
N TYR A 39 16.12 2.92 -9.47
CA TYR A 39 15.88 3.44 -8.14
C TYR A 39 14.71 4.43 -8.18
N VAL A 40 13.71 4.23 -7.33
CA VAL A 40 12.53 5.11 -7.25
C VAL A 40 12.72 6.15 -6.15
N THR A 41 12.87 5.69 -4.90
CA THR A 41 12.98 6.57 -3.73
C THR A 41 13.46 5.81 -2.51
N ARG A 42 13.71 6.56 -1.45
CA ARG A 42 14.04 6.08 -0.11
C ARG A 42 13.20 6.83 0.91
N PHE A 43 12.61 6.12 1.86
CA PHE A 43 11.85 6.70 2.96
C PHE A 43 12.49 6.36 4.30
N ILE A 44 12.74 7.38 5.13
CA ILE A 44 12.94 7.24 6.57
C ILE A 44 11.61 7.61 7.21
N ALA A 45 10.92 6.63 7.77
CA ALA A 45 9.51 6.74 8.17
C ALA A 45 9.13 5.67 9.21
N ASP A 46 7.94 5.77 9.77
CA ASP A 46 7.37 4.68 10.59
C ASP A 46 7.09 3.43 9.75
N GLY A 47 6.98 3.60 8.43
CA GLY A 47 6.77 2.51 7.49
C GLY A 47 6.36 2.98 6.10
N VAL A 48 5.91 2.03 5.30
CA VAL A 48 5.35 2.26 3.96
C VAL A 48 4.21 1.30 3.69
N VAL A 49 3.16 1.78 3.03
CA VAL A 49 2.01 0.98 2.56
C VAL A 49 2.10 0.84 1.06
N ILE A 50 2.05 -0.41 0.58
CA ILE A 50 1.96 -0.76 -0.83
C ILE A 50 0.55 -1.28 -1.09
N ALA A 51 -0.25 -0.51 -1.81
CA ALA A 51 -1.68 -0.78 -1.95
C ALA A 51 -2.11 -1.02 -3.40
N THR A 52 -3.20 -1.77 -3.53
CA THR A 52 -3.97 -1.88 -4.78
C THR A 52 -4.93 -0.69 -4.92
N PRO A 53 -5.54 -0.47 -6.09
CA PRO A 53 -6.62 0.51 -6.23
C PRO A 53 -7.82 0.23 -5.32
N THR A 54 -8.14 -1.04 -5.04
CA THR A 54 -9.16 -1.42 -4.05
C THR A 54 -8.74 -0.96 -2.65
N GLY A 55 -7.49 -1.18 -2.28
CA GLY A 55 -6.90 -0.78 -1.00
C GLY A 55 -6.63 0.71 -0.87
N SER A 56 -6.76 1.50 -1.94
CA SER A 56 -6.62 2.96 -1.88
C SER A 56 -7.60 3.63 -0.88
N THR A 57 -8.70 2.95 -0.57
CA THR A 57 -9.70 3.39 0.43
C THR A 57 -9.56 2.67 1.78
N ALA A 58 -8.49 1.89 1.98
CA ALA A 58 -8.15 1.20 3.22
C ALA A 58 -7.01 1.94 3.98
N TYR A 59 -5.97 1.25 4.39
CA TYR A 59 -4.88 1.83 5.18
C TYR A 59 -4.11 2.93 4.43
N SER A 60 -3.93 2.78 3.12
CA SER A 60 -3.33 3.83 2.28
C SER A 60 -4.05 5.18 2.40
N LEU A 61 -5.40 5.18 2.48
CA LEU A 61 -6.17 6.42 2.65
C LEU A 61 -5.87 7.09 3.99
N ALA A 62 -5.85 6.32 5.09
CA ALA A 62 -5.52 6.83 6.41
C ALA A 62 -4.09 7.40 6.50
N ALA A 63 -3.19 6.89 5.67
CA ALA A 63 -1.83 7.38 5.50
C ALA A 63 -1.70 8.60 4.55
N GLY A 64 -2.82 9.14 4.05
CA GLY A 64 -2.82 10.27 3.12
C GLY A 64 -2.61 9.91 1.65
N GLY A 65 -2.76 8.64 1.29
CA GLY A 65 -2.72 8.17 -0.09
C GLY A 65 -3.93 8.64 -0.91
N PRO A 66 -3.81 8.70 -2.24
CA PRO A 66 -4.90 9.12 -3.12
C PRO A 66 -5.97 8.02 -3.24
N ILE A 67 -7.22 8.42 -3.48
CA ILE A 67 -8.27 7.49 -3.90
C ILE A 67 -8.07 7.17 -5.37
N VAL A 68 -7.94 5.88 -5.68
CA VAL A 68 -7.79 5.38 -7.04
C VAL A 68 -8.98 4.50 -7.40
N PHE A 69 -9.50 4.66 -8.62
CA PHE A 69 -10.67 3.91 -9.06
C PHE A 69 -10.36 2.41 -9.11
N PRO A 70 -11.21 1.52 -8.56
CA PRO A 70 -10.87 0.09 -8.35
C PRO A 70 -10.57 -0.71 -9.62
N THR A 71 -10.99 -0.23 -10.80
CA THR A 71 -10.71 -0.90 -12.07
C THR A 71 -9.38 -0.48 -12.71
N MET A 72 -8.72 0.54 -12.18
CA MET A 72 -7.39 0.91 -12.66
C MET A 72 -6.36 -0.16 -12.32
N GLU A 73 -5.35 -0.30 -13.15
CA GLU A 73 -4.21 -1.19 -12.90
C GLU A 73 -3.02 -0.34 -12.46
N ALA A 74 -2.92 -0.13 -11.15
CA ALA A 74 -1.90 0.70 -10.52
C ALA A 74 -1.45 0.10 -9.19
N ILE A 75 -0.25 0.44 -8.75
CA ILE A 75 0.28 0.19 -7.41
C ILE A 75 0.46 1.55 -6.73
N LEU A 76 0.00 1.66 -5.50
CA LEU A 76 0.15 2.86 -4.69
C LEU A 76 1.25 2.64 -3.66
N ILE A 77 2.11 3.63 -3.49
CA ILE A 77 3.18 3.66 -2.49
C ILE A 77 2.90 4.84 -1.58
N THR A 78 2.58 4.58 -0.31
CA THR A 78 2.22 5.61 0.66
C THR A 78 3.12 5.51 1.88
N PRO A 79 4.05 6.45 2.12
CA PRO A 79 4.87 6.45 3.32
C PRO A 79 4.05 6.76 4.57
N LEU A 80 4.40 6.17 5.70
CA LEU A 80 3.80 6.39 7.02
C LEU A 80 4.66 7.35 7.81
N CYS A 81 4.14 8.52 8.16
CA CYS A 81 4.85 9.53 8.96
C CYS A 81 6.31 9.77 8.51
N PRO A 82 6.57 10.06 7.22
CA PRO A 82 7.94 10.23 6.74
C PRO A 82 8.61 11.46 7.34
N HIS A 83 9.91 11.38 7.65
CA HIS A 83 10.68 12.50 8.15
C HIS A 83 10.90 13.59 7.10
N ALA A 84 10.93 13.22 5.82
CA ALA A 84 11.12 14.19 4.74
C ALA A 84 9.80 14.92 4.44
N LEU A 85 9.77 16.23 4.62
CA LEU A 85 8.60 17.08 4.34
C LEU A 85 8.13 17.03 2.87
N ALA A 86 9.03 16.72 1.96
CA ALA A 86 8.74 16.57 0.53
C ALA A 86 8.20 15.19 0.13
N ALA A 87 8.20 14.20 1.04
CA ALA A 87 7.69 12.87 0.74
C ALA A 87 6.19 12.94 0.39
N ARG A 88 5.82 12.28 -0.69
CA ARG A 88 4.43 12.20 -1.17
C ARG A 88 4.12 10.77 -1.60
N PRO A 89 2.86 10.35 -1.47
CA PRO A 89 2.40 9.11 -2.10
C PRO A 89 2.67 9.12 -3.60
N LEU A 90 3.05 7.97 -4.12
CA LEU A 90 3.29 7.74 -5.55
C LEU A 90 2.32 6.70 -6.07
N VAL A 91 1.82 6.91 -7.29
CA VAL A 91 1.04 5.92 -8.04
C VAL A 91 1.85 5.52 -9.26
N MET A 92 2.06 4.22 -9.44
CA MET A 92 2.83 3.66 -10.54
C MET A 92 2.02 2.62 -11.32
N PRO A 93 2.38 2.32 -12.58
CA PRO A 93 1.77 1.24 -13.36
C PRO A 93 1.90 -0.11 -12.66
N ALA A 94 0.88 -0.97 -12.79
CA ALA A 94 0.86 -2.28 -12.11
C ALA A 94 1.62 -3.38 -12.88
N ASP A 95 2.08 -3.11 -14.06
CA ASP A 95 2.87 -4.02 -14.90
C ASP A 95 4.37 -3.99 -14.57
N GLU A 96 4.82 -3.01 -13.82
CA GLU A 96 6.18 -2.97 -13.30
C GLU A 96 6.33 -3.86 -12.06
N THR A 97 7.49 -4.52 -11.93
CA THR A 97 7.88 -5.19 -10.70
C THR A 97 8.48 -4.16 -9.74
N MET A 98 7.97 -4.13 -8.52
CA MET A 98 8.52 -3.26 -7.49
C MET A 98 9.23 -4.10 -6.42
N THR A 99 10.38 -3.64 -5.99
CA THR A 99 11.15 -4.21 -4.88
C THR A 99 11.29 -3.17 -3.78
N VAL A 100 10.97 -3.58 -2.55
CA VAL A 100 11.27 -2.79 -1.35
C VAL A 100 12.34 -3.52 -0.55
N GLU A 101 13.43 -2.83 -0.28
CA GLU A 101 14.53 -3.30 0.56
C GLU A 101 14.50 -2.58 1.90
N LEU A 102 14.64 -3.32 3.00
CA LEU A 102 14.90 -2.74 4.31
C LEU A 102 16.39 -2.43 4.41
N ASP A 103 16.74 -1.19 4.71
CA ASP A 103 18.14 -0.80 4.82
C ASP A 103 18.86 -1.66 5.86
N LYS A 104 20.14 -1.97 5.60
CA LYS A 104 20.96 -2.85 6.45
C LYS A 104 21.23 -2.31 7.85
N GLN A 105 21.09 -1.00 8.04
CA GLN A 105 21.28 -0.33 9.33
C GLN A 105 19.96 -0.08 10.07
N SER A 106 18.82 -0.44 9.45
CA SER A 106 17.51 -0.37 10.09
C SER A 106 17.35 -1.45 11.16
N GLU A 107 16.44 -1.19 12.09
CA GLU A 107 15.92 -2.23 12.99
C GLU A 107 14.99 -3.19 12.22
N PRO A 108 14.78 -4.42 12.72
CA PRO A 108 13.78 -5.32 12.13
C PRO A 108 12.40 -4.67 12.03
N ALA A 109 11.75 -4.86 10.91
CA ALA A 109 10.42 -4.36 10.59
C ALA A 109 9.39 -5.50 10.59
N ILE A 110 8.11 -5.14 10.52
CA ILE A 110 7.00 -6.09 10.38
C ILE A 110 6.30 -5.86 9.04
N LEU A 111 6.28 -6.89 8.21
CA LEU A 111 5.49 -6.92 6.98
C LEU A 111 4.10 -7.47 7.33
N ILE A 112 3.05 -6.78 6.90
CA ILE A 112 1.65 -7.15 7.17
C ILE A 112 0.85 -7.11 5.88
N VAL A 113 0.20 -8.21 5.51
CA VAL A 113 -0.62 -8.35 4.32
C VAL A 113 -2.10 -8.33 4.70
N ASP A 114 -2.87 -7.43 4.12
CA ASP A 114 -4.32 -7.21 4.39
C ASP A 114 -4.67 -7.13 5.89
N GLY A 115 -3.73 -6.68 6.73
CA GLY A 115 -3.90 -6.58 8.18
C GLY A 115 -3.90 -7.93 8.93
N GLN A 116 -3.74 -9.06 8.24
CA GLN A 116 -3.93 -10.41 8.79
C GLN A 116 -2.63 -11.20 8.89
N GLU A 117 -1.93 -11.38 7.77
CA GLU A 117 -0.69 -12.14 7.72
C GLU A 117 0.49 -11.26 8.14
N ARG A 118 1.28 -11.72 9.12
CA ARG A 118 2.42 -10.97 9.65
C ARG A 118 3.71 -11.75 9.45
N ARG A 119 4.75 -11.08 9.03
CA ARG A 119 6.10 -11.64 8.91
C ARG A 119 7.12 -10.63 9.39
N GLU A 120 8.14 -11.13 10.05
CA GLU A 120 9.33 -10.35 10.35
C GLU A 120 10.07 -10.05 9.06
N PHE A 121 10.49 -8.80 8.89
CA PHE A 121 11.24 -8.31 7.74
C PHE A 121 12.58 -7.75 8.24
N LEU A 122 13.66 -8.44 7.90
CA LEU A 122 14.98 -8.21 8.48
C LEU A 122 15.80 -7.21 7.66
N PRO A 123 16.74 -6.49 8.29
CA PRO A 123 17.65 -5.59 7.60
C PRO A 123 18.39 -6.28 6.44
N GLY A 124 18.39 -5.62 5.27
CA GLY A 124 18.97 -6.12 4.04
C GLY A 124 18.10 -7.09 3.25
N GLU A 125 16.94 -7.49 3.78
CA GLU A 125 15.99 -8.29 3.03
C GLU A 125 15.22 -7.46 2.00
N LYS A 126 14.71 -8.17 0.98
CA LYS A 126 13.91 -7.61 -0.11
C LYS A 126 12.56 -8.29 -0.18
N VAL A 127 11.52 -7.51 -0.35
CA VAL A 127 10.19 -7.98 -0.68
C VAL A 127 9.82 -7.48 -2.07
N ILE A 128 9.26 -8.38 -2.89
CA ILE A 128 8.91 -8.11 -4.29
C ILE A 128 7.39 -8.05 -4.42
N PHE A 129 6.92 -7.02 -5.09
CA PHE A 129 5.52 -6.75 -5.36
C PHE A 129 5.26 -6.79 -6.86
N THR A 130 4.27 -7.57 -7.28
CA THR A 130 3.84 -7.65 -8.67
C THR A 130 2.32 -7.79 -8.72
N LYS A 131 1.73 -7.45 -9.86
CA LYS A 131 0.33 -7.79 -10.13
C LYS A 131 0.18 -9.31 -10.19
N ALA A 132 -0.78 -9.87 -9.44
CA ALA A 132 -1.08 -11.29 -9.51
C ALA A 132 -1.72 -11.64 -10.87
N ALA A 133 -1.48 -12.88 -11.34
CA ALA A 133 -2.07 -13.37 -12.59
C ALA A 133 -3.59 -13.53 -12.53
N HIS A 134 -4.16 -13.69 -11.33
CA HIS A 134 -5.61 -13.82 -11.12
C HIS A 134 -6.25 -12.51 -10.66
N LYS A 135 -7.54 -12.38 -10.90
CA LYS A 135 -8.37 -11.26 -10.47
C LYS A 135 -9.47 -11.76 -9.52
N ILE A 136 -9.86 -10.93 -8.57
CA ILE A 136 -11.04 -11.16 -7.73
C ILE A 136 -12.20 -10.38 -8.34
N ARG A 137 -13.38 -11.02 -8.41
CA ARG A 137 -14.62 -10.37 -8.83
C ARG A 137 -15.38 -9.93 -7.60
N LEU A 138 -15.56 -8.64 -7.45
CA LEU A 138 -16.39 -8.07 -6.39
C LEU A 138 -17.82 -7.90 -6.92
N VAL A 139 -18.79 -8.39 -6.16
CA VAL A 139 -20.20 -8.18 -6.46
C VAL A 139 -20.60 -6.79 -5.98
N ALA A 140 -21.05 -5.95 -6.91
CA ALA A 140 -21.51 -4.61 -6.59
C ALA A 140 -23.05 -4.55 -6.69
N PRO A 141 -23.74 -3.73 -5.87
CA PRO A 141 -25.16 -3.47 -6.00
C PRO A 141 -25.47 -2.89 -7.38
N LYS A 142 -26.48 -3.42 -8.07
CA LYS A 142 -26.87 -2.97 -9.42
C LYS A 142 -27.29 -1.49 -9.50
N ASN A 143 -27.76 -0.93 -8.37
CA ASN A 143 -28.40 0.39 -8.33
C ASN A 143 -27.56 1.47 -7.65
N LYS A 144 -26.25 1.22 -7.45
CA LYS A 144 -25.35 2.22 -6.83
C LYS A 144 -24.08 2.34 -7.65
N SER A 145 -23.76 3.54 -8.05
CA SER A 145 -22.47 3.85 -8.67
C SER A 145 -21.34 3.81 -7.63
N TYR A 146 -20.11 3.61 -8.07
CA TYR A 146 -18.93 3.68 -7.19
C TYR A 146 -18.86 5.03 -6.45
N TYR A 147 -19.22 6.12 -7.11
CA TYR A 147 -19.18 7.46 -6.51
C TYR A 147 -20.24 7.64 -5.42
N GLU A 148 -21.41 7.02 -5.54
CA GLU A 148 -22.43 7.03 -4.48
C GLU A 148 -21.96 6.24 -3.26
N ILE A 149 -21.33 5.06 -3.48
CA ILE A 149 -20.74 4.27 -2.41
C ILE A 149 -19.62 5.06 -1.71
N LEU A 150 -18.77 5.72 -2.48
CA LEU A 150 -17.66 6.51 -1.97
C LEU A 150 -18.16 7.68 -1.11
N ARG A 151 -19.11 8.49 -1.61
CA ARG A 151 -19.73 9.58 -0.85
C ARG A 151 -20.35 9.09 0.45
N SER A 152 -21.13 8.03 0.38
CA SER A 152 -21.79 7.46 1.57
C SER A 152 -20.81 6.98 2.63
N LYS A 153 -19.72 6.30 2.23
CA LYS A 153 -18.71 5.78 3.17
C LYS A 153 -17.80 6.85 3.73
N MET A 154 -17.42 7.83 2.92
CA MET A 154 -16.48 8.89 3.30
C MET A 154 -17.18 10.11 3.91
N LYS A 155 -18.50 10.15 3.92
CA LYS A 155 -19.28 11.37 4.22
C LYS A 155 -18.81 12.56 3.37
N TRP A 156 -18.52 12.30 2.10
CA TRP A 156 -17.83 13.21 1.20
C TRP A 156 -18.82 13.97 0.34
N GLY A 157 -18.69 15.31 0.30
CA GLY A 157 -19.51 16.15 -0.54
C GLY A 157 -20.95 16.38 -0.07
N GLY A 158 -21.26 16.15 1.22
CA GLY A 158 -22.54 16.56 1.82
C GLY A 158 -22.65 18.08 1.88
N LYS A 159 -23.84 18.62 1.60
CA LYS A 159 -24.11 20.04 1.83
C LYS A 159 -24.04 20.33 3.33
N PRO A 160 -23.55 21.53 3.74
CA PRO A 160 -23.63 21.93 5.15
C PRO A 160 -25.08 21.81 5.66
N GLY A 161 -25.31 21.00 6.71
CA GLY A 161 -26.61 20.75 7.30
C GLY A 161 -27.36 19.51 6.82
N GLU A 162 -26.87 18.75 5.84
CA GLU A 162 -27.39 17.42 5.52
C GLU A 162 -26.70 16.37 6.41
N ASN A 163 -27.48 15.73 7.28
CA ASN A 163 -27.04 14.51 8.00
C ASN A 163 -26.88 13.39 6.97
N LEU A 164 -25.66 13.00 6.65
CA LEU A 164 -25.29 11.85 5.82
C LEU A 164 -25.40 10.55 6.62
#